data_49e769ac3cb38fd77288a847242896a4
#
_entry.id   49e769ac3cb38fd77288a847242896a4
#
_cell.length_a   1.000
_cell.length_b   1.000
_cell.length_c   1.000
_cell.angle_alpha   90.00
_cell.angle_beta   90.00
_cell.angle_gamma   90.00
#
_symmetry.space_group_name_H-M   'P 1'
#
loop_
_entity.id
_entity.type
_entity.pdbx_description
1 polymer ?
#
loop_
_entity_poly.entity_id
_entity_poly.type
_entity_poly.pdbx_seq_one_letter_code
_entity_poly.pdbx_strand_id
1 'polypeptide(L)'
;MKKLMKTVLLTTTAFAMTGMVSCPKARADSGKTLNWSVQSDLETLDPQQCVDSTSGQMLNNTCEGLYRHGTNKLEKALAKSCKVSKDGLTWTFKLREDGRWSNGDKVTAGDFVYAFRRAVDPKTNDSNANLFGSIKNAGDIQKGKKKPNELGVSAPDNYTFVVHLSAKVPYFKSLLAGYPFAPVNRKAVEKYGKKYGTAAKYTVSNGPFVMKTWTGSQQRWNLEKNSHYWDRKHVRLDKVHVMVVKEASTGYNLYQTNKLDMVTLSNQQARNLKNNPEFVTREQGRMDYLSLNMNNEYLKNRNVRLALGYALNRKDMVNKVLGNGSETPLSGVPRDFMTYKGKDFANASHTKNATTYDRKKAQNLWNKGLKELGKSGQDVTLTLLGDDDDTTKALNEYIQSAWQTTLKNLTVNVQCMPKTQRIARMMKHDFDVVYTSWGADYNDASTYLNLQAKDSNYNFGQWDNDEYNKLFAASATTDAGNNQKRWNDMVKAEKMLLNDGGILPTLQPSNATMLKKRVRGLVYNPVGGYNWKGVYLK
;
A
#
# COMPACT_ATOMS: atom_id res chain seq x y z
N MET A 1 14.89 58.96 62.81
CA MET A 1 15.81 60.06 62.47
C MET A 1 15.91 60.10 60.98
N LYS A 2 15.21 60.99 60.35
CA LYS A 2 15.61 62.21 59.64
C LYS A 2 16.67 61.98 58.52
N LYS A 3 16.22 62.32 57.34
CA LYS A 3 16.88 63.03 56.19
C LYS A 3 17.42 62.13 55.11
N LEU A 4 17.31 62.41 53.79
CA LEU A 4 16.97 63.64 53.06
C LEU A 4 16.58 63.28 51.62
N MET A 5 15.54 63.88 51.07
CA MET A 5 15.24 63.95 49.62
C MET A 5 16.37 64.70 48.91
N LYS A 6 16.78 64.21 47.73
CA LYS A 6 17.34 65.06 46.69
C LYS A 6 16.71 64.69 45.34
N THR A 7 15.95 65.63 44.88
CA THR A 7 15.35 65.73 43.54
C THR A 7 16.45 65.96 42.52
N VAL A 8 16.56 65.11 41.50
CA VAL A 8 17.35 65.39 40.30
C VAL A 8 16.41 65.36 39.13
N LEU A 9 16.20 66.51 38.53
CA LEU A 9 15.47 66.76 37.30
C LEU A 9 16.38 66.33 36.16
N LEU A 10 16.02 65.27 35.37
CA LEU A 10 16.68 64.93 34.12
C LEU A 10 15.68 65.13 32.96
N THR A 11 15.99 66.07 32.15
CA THR A 11 15.36 66.35 30.84
C THR A 11 15.58 65.19 29.89
N THR A 12 14.49 64.50 29.50
CA THR A 12 14.48 63.49 28.46
C THR A 12 14.24 64.14 27.10
N THR A 13 15.28 64.21 26.31
CA THR A 13 15.20 64.52 24.88
C THR A 13 14.76 63.24 24.15
N ALA A 14 13.53 63.22 23.63
CA ALA A 14 13.00 62.13 22.83
C ALA A 14 13.63 62.18 21.43
N PHE A 15 14.51 61.25 21.11
CA PHE A 15 14.93 60.94 19.76
C PHE A 15 13.96 59.90 19.18
N ALA A 16 13.02 60.34 18.34
CA ALA A 16 12.17 59.46 17.55
C ALA A 16 12.99 58.91 16.38
N MET A 17 13.62 57.76 16.54
CA MET A 17 14.08 56.93 15.42
C MET A 17 12.90 56.11 14.90
N THR A 18 12.26 56.54 13.84
CA THR A 18 11.37 55.74 13.01
C THR A 18 12.20 54.72 12.24
N GLY A 19 12.55 53.61 12.91
CA GLY A 19 13.03 52.41 12.24
C GLY A 19 11.87 51.75 11.53
N MET A 20 11.75 51.94 10.21
CA MET A 20 10.92 51.08 9.37
C MET A 20 11.47 49.68 9.43
N VAL A 21 10.94 48.84 10.32
CA VAL A 21 11.07 47.40 10.22
C VAL A 21 10.29 46.99 8.97
N SER A 22 11.00 46.82 7.87
CA SER A 22 10.45 46.18 6.67
C SER A 22 10.18 44.72 7.05
N CYS A 23 8.96 44.38 7.50
CA CYS A 23 8.49 43.00 7.49
C CYS A 23 8.72 42.46 6.07
N PRO A 24 9.45 41.34 5.92
CA PRO A 24 9.55 40.70 4.62
C PRO A 24 8.10 40.37 4.23
N LYS A 25 7.59 41.01 3.17
CA LYS A 25 6.31 40.64 2.54
C LYS A 25 6.40 39.12 2.31
N ALA A 26 5.61 38.35 3.06
CA ALA A 26 5.39 36.96 2.74
C ALA A 26 4.99 36.94 1.25
N ARG A 27 5.85 36.36 0.44
CA ARG A 27 5.62 36.22 -1.00
C ARG A 27 4.28 35.50 -1.11
N ALA A 28 3.28 36.16 -1.64
CA ALA A 28 1.96 35.59 -1.86
C ALA A 28 2.20 34.25 -2.58
N ASP A 29 1.72 33.17 -1.99
CA ASP A 29 1.80 31.83 -2.58
C ASP A 29 1.17 31.95 -3.96
N SER A 30 1.88 31.53 -5.01
CA SER A 30 1.48 31.73 -6.42
C SER A 30 0.17 31.01 -6.80
N GLY A 31 -0.58 30.47 -5.82
CA GLY A 31 -1.80 29.66 -6.03
C GLY A 31 -1.54 28.29 -6.65
N LYS A 32 -0.27 27.90 -6.78
CA LYS A 32 0.15 26.62 -7.39
C LYS A 32 0.93 25.72 -6.43
N THR A 33 0.79 25.94 -5.12
CA THR A 33 1.35 25.09 -4.07
C THR A 33 0.26 24.21 -3.46
N LEU A 34 0.42 22.90 -3.56
CA LEU A 34 -0.39 21.90 -2.88
C LEU A 34 0.19 21.66 -1.48
N ASN A 35 -0.62 21.82 -0.44
CA ASN A 35 -0.23 21.53 0.93
C ASN A 35 -0.75 20.13 1.34
N TRP A 36 0.15 19.21 1.57
CA TRP A 36 -0.14 17.82 1.78
C TRP A 36 0.33 17.32 3.13
N SER A 37 -0.38 16.37 3.75
CA SER A 37 0.09 15.70 4.95
C SER A 37 0.34 14.21 4.72
N VAL A 38 1.31 13.69 5.48
CA VAL A 38 1.58 12.26 5.63
C VAL A 38 1.60 11.93 7.12
N GLN A 39 1.36 10.66 7.49
CA GLN A 39 1.24 10.26 8.89
C GLN A 39 2.54 9.71 9.50
N SER A 40 3.53 9.38 8.67
CA SER A 40 4.83 8.87 9.10
C SER A 40 5.98 9.64 8.47
N ASP A 41 7.14 9.51 9.09
CA ASP A 41 8.37 10.12 8.60
C ASP A 41 8.75 9.57 7.23
N LEU A 42 9.50 10.34 6.44
CA LEU A 42 10.08 9.90 5.17
C LEU A 42 11.40 9.18 5.47
N GLU A 43 11.51 7.93 5.05
CA GLU A 43 12.67 7.10 5.36
C GLU A 43 13.70 7.09 4.22
N THR A 44 13.24 7.04 2.97
CA THR A 44 14.15 6.92 1.82
C THR A 44 13.56 7.50 0.54
N LEU A 45 14.44 7.87 -0.38
CA LEU A 45 14.16 8.19 -1.78
C LEU A 45 14.86 7.20 -2.74
N ASP A 46 15.33 6.07 -2.22
CA ASP A 46 15.88 4.97 -3.03
C ASP A 46 14.74 3.97 -3.34
N PRO A 47 14.35 3.79 -4.62
CA PRO A 47 13.28 2.86 -5.00
C PRO A 47 13.50 1.42 -4.55
N GLN A 48 14.74 0.95 -4.47
CA GLN A 48 15.11 -0.39 -4.06
C GLN A 48 15.24 -0.57 -2.53
N GLN A 49 15.12 0.50 -1.74
CA GLN A 49 15.16 0.44 -0.28
C GLN A 49 13.83 0.84 0.37
N CYS A 50 12.82 1.17 -0.45
CA CYS A 50 11.54 1.66 0.02
C CYS A 50 10.62 0.51 0.43
N VAL A 51 10.14 0.54 1.68
CA VAL A 51 9.17 -0.42 2.25
C VAL A 51 7.98 0.26 2.92
N ASP A 52 7.96 1.58 3.00
CA ASP A 52 6.94 2.36 3.68
C ASP A 52 6.09 3.20 2.70
N SER A 53 4.86 3.51 3.12
CA SER A 53 3.90 4.22 2.29
C SER A 53 4.26 5.70 2.04
N THR A 54 4.93 6.36 2.98
CA THR A 54 5.34 7.76 2.84
C THR A 54 6.44 7.89 1.79
N SER A 55 7.48 7.06 1.87
CA SER A 55 8.55 6.99 0.86
C SER A 55 7.99 6.58 -0.50
N GLY A 56 7.12 5.57 -0.55
CA GLY A 56 6.44 5.15 -1.78
C GLY A 56 5.62 6.27 -2.42
N GLN A 57 4.88 7.06 -1.63
CA GLN A 57 4.13 8.22 -2.13
C GLN A 57 5.06 9.29 -2.72
N MET A 58 6.23 9.54 -2.13
CA MET A 58 7.22 10.47 -2.68
C MET A 58 7.82 9.93 -3.98
N LEU A 59 8.20 8.64 -3.99
CA LEU A 59 8.78 7.98 -5.15
C LEU A 59 7.81 7.94 -6.34
N ASN A 60 6.53 7.69 -6.13
CA ASN A 60 5.50 7.74 -7.19
C ASN A 60 5.40 9.11 -7.89
N ASN A 61 5.89 10.17 -7.26
CA ASN A 61 5.86 11.54 -7.79
C ASN A 61 7.25 12.09 -8.18
N THR A 62 8.34 11.44 -7.76
CA THR A 62 9.71 11.84 -8.12
C THR A 62 10.38 10.88 -9.10
N CYS A 63 9.90 9.64 -9.19
CA CYS A 63 10.36 8.65 -10.16
C CYS A 63 9.29 8.37 -11.21
N GLU A 64 9.72 7.94 -12.37
CA GLU A 64 8.85 7.47 -13.45
C GLU A 64 9.43 6.21 -14.09
N GLY A 65 8.62 5.13 -14.12
CA GLY A 65 8.96 3.86 -14.75
C GLY A 65 8.54 3.77 -16.21
N LEU A 66 8.38 2.54 -16.71
CA LEU A 66 7.86 2.28 -18.07
C LEU A 66 6.40 2.70 -18.19
N TYR A 67 5.63 2.49 -17.11
CA TYR A 67 4.21 2.86 -16.97
C TYR A 67 3.99 3.65 -15.69
N ARG A 68 2.81 4.26 -15.57
CA ARG A 68 2.31 4.91 -14.35
C ARG A 68 0.90 4.41 -14.04
N HIS A 69 0.53 4.43 -12.77
CA HIS A 69 -0.84 4.22 -12.35
C HIS A 69 -1.69 5.45 -12.64
N GLY A 70 -2.71 5.32 -13.49
CA GLY A 70 -3.84 6.24 -13.60
C GLY A 70 -4.96 5.83 -12.64
N THR A 71 -6.12 6.48 -12.69
CA THR A 71 -7.24 6.16 -11.79
C THR A 71 -7.70 4.71 -11.93
N ASN A 72 -8.03 4.27 -13.15
CA ASN A 72 -8.53 2.91 -13.42
C ASN A 72 -7.78 2.23 -14.57
N LYS A 73 -6.60 2.72 -14.92
CA LYS A 73 -5.80 2.19 -16.04
C LYS A 73 -4.33 2.47 -15.84
N LEU A 74 -3.50 1.70 -16.52
CA LEU A 74 -2.09 1.99 -16.68
C LEU A 74 -1.89 3.00 -17.81
N GLU A 75 -1.05 3.99 -17.55
CA GLU A 75 -0.64 5.01 -18.52
C GLU A 75 0.79 4.74 -18.98
N LYS A 76 1.05 4.95 -20.27
CA LYS A 76 2.41 4.92 -20.79
C LYS A 76 3.21 6.08 -20.20
N ALA A 77 4.42 5.80 -19.75
CA ALA A 77 5.32 6.77 -19.17
C ALA A 77 6.61 6.85 -19.99
N LEU A 78 7.73 6.31 -19.53
CA LEU A 78 8.95 6.27 -20.35
C LEU A 78 8.85 5.29 -21.54
N ALA A 79 7.97 4.28 -21.48
CA ALA A 79 7.73 3.42 -22.63
C ALA A 79 6.78 4.06 -23.65
N LYS A 80 7.26 4.31 -24.88
CA LYS A 80 6.42 4.71 -26.05
C LYS A 80 5.61 3.54 -26.58
N SER A 81 6.23 2.36 -26.65
CA SER A 81 5.59 1.13 -27.09
C SER A 81 6.17 -0.11 -26.39
N CYS A 82 5.41 -1.18 -26.44
CA CYS A 82 5.81 -2.49 -25.95
C CYS A 82 5.38 -3.56 -26.95
N LYS A 83 6.31 -4.45 -27.31
CA LYS A 83 6.05 -5.66 -28.10
C LYS A 83 6.33 -6.87 -27.23
N VAL A 84 5.43 -7.83 -27.25
CA VAL A 84 5.58 -9.11 -26.54
C VAL A 84 5.70 -10.22 -27.58
N SER A 85 6.62 -11.14 -27.38
CA SER A 85 6.80 -12.31 -28.24
C SER A 85 5.58 -13.24 -28.22
N LYS A 86 5.43 -14.10 -29.22
CA LYS A 86 4.30 -15.05 -29.32
C LYS A 86 4.20 -16.00 -28.12
N ASP A 87 5.34 -16.39 -27.55
CA ASP A 87 5.41 -17.22 -26.35
C ASP A 87 5.11 -16.44 -25.05
N GLY A 88 5.01 -15.09 -25.12
CA GLY A 88 4.74 -14.22 -23.97
C GLY A 88 5.92 -14.01 -23.03
N LEU A 89 7.11 -14.52 -23.37
CA LEU A 89 8.27 -14.50 -22.48
C LEU A 89 9.24 -13.34 -22.73
N THR A 90 9.27 -12.79 -23.94
CA THR A 90 10.15 -11.67 -24.28
C THR A 90 9.35 -10.39 -24.43
N TRP A 91 9.68 -9.38 -23.62
CA TRP A 91 9.06 -8.08 -23.61
C TRP A 91 10.05 -7.02 -24.08
N THR A 92 9.77 -6.37 -25.21
CA THR A 92 10.62 -5.33 -25.80
C THR A 92 9.94 -3.99 -25.69
N PHE A 93 10.56 -3.06 -24.98
CA PHE A 93 10.06 -1.70 -24.76
C PHE A 93 10.90 -0.72 -25.59
N LYS A 94 10.22 0.13 -26.36
CA LYS A 94 10.85 1.31 -26.98
C LYS A 94 10.64 2.51 -26.06
N LEU A 95 11.71 3.10 -25.58
CA LEU A 95 11.71 4.21 -24.64
C LEU A 95 11.57 5.56 -25.36
N ARG A 96 11.22 6.59 -24.59
CA ARG A 96 11.27 7.99 -25.01
C ARG A 96 12.72 8.46 -25.12
N GLU A 97 13.03 9.23 -26.14
CA GLU A 97 14.34 9.85 -26.32
C GLU A 97 14.44 11.21 -25.61
N ASP A 98 13.28 11.80 -25.27
CA ASP A 98 13.14 13.07 -24.55
C ASP A 98 13.10 12.91 -23.02
N GLY A 99 13.13 11.66 -22.51
CA GLY A 99 13.25 11.38 -21.08
C GLY A 99 14.56 11.92 -20.49
N ARG A 100 14.45 12.69 -19.38
CA ARG A 100 15.60 13.31 -18.71
C ARG A 100 15.54 13.09 -17.21
N TRP A 101 16.72 12.95 -16.64
CA TRP A 101 16.93 13.11 -15.21
C TRP A 101 16.91 14.59 -14.81
N SER A 102 16.66 14.89 -13.55
CA SER A 102 16.60 16.26 -13.04
C SER A 102 17.94 17.01 -13.12
N ASN A 103 19.03 16.31 -13.33
CA ASN A 103 20.36 16.88 -13.60
C ASN A 103 20.65 17.13 -15.10
N GLY A 104 19.64 16.85 -15.97
CA GLY A 104 19.75 17.02 -17.43
C GLY A 104 20.23 15.80 -18.22
N ASP A 105 20.81 14.78 -17.57
CA ASP A 105 21.22 13.52 -18.23
C ASP A 105 20.03 12.85 -18.92
N LYS A 106 20.27 12.13 -20.01
CA LYS A 106 19.23 11.31 -20.68
C LYS A 106 18.89 10.09 -19.81
N VAL A 107 17.62 9.74 -19.77
CA VAL A 107 17.18 8.44 -19.25
C VAL A 107 17.32 7.41 -20.37
N THR A 108 18.03 6.34 -20.10
CA THR A 108 18.35 5.30 -21.09
C THR A 108 17.87 3.92 -20.65
N ALA A 109 17.85 2.97 -21.59
CA ALA A 109 17.59 1.56 -21.29
C ALA A 109 18.66 0.96 -20.36
N GLY A 110 19.90 1.50 -20.40
CA GLY A 110 20.97 1.13 -19.47
C GLY A 110 20.62 1.43 -18.00
N ASP A 111 19.89 2.53 -17.73
CA ASP A 111 19.45 2.86 -16.37
C ASP A 111 18.43 1.83 -15.84
N PHE A 112 17.55 1.31 -16.71
CA PHE A 112 16.63 0.22 -16.35
C PHE A 112 17.38 -1.10 -16.10
N VAL A 113 18.32 -1.46 -16.98
CA VAL A 113 19.15 -2.67 -16.79
C VAL A 113 19.89 -2.60 -15.46
N TYR A 114 20.49 -1.45 -15.17
CA TYR A 114 21.21 -1.23 -13.91
C TYR A 114 20.27 -1.35 -12.69
N ALA A 115 19.10 -0.69 -12.71
CA ALA A 115 18.11 -0.73 -11.63
C ALA A 115 17.63 -2.15 -11.34
N PHE A 116 17.28 -2.91 -12.39
CA PHE A 116 16.76 -4.28 -12.26
C PHE A 116 17.83 -5.25 -11.73
N ARG A 117 19.07 -5.13 -12.21
CA ARG A 117 20.19 -5.93 -11.70
C ARG A 117 20.52 -5.59 -10.25
N ARG A 118 20.45 -4.31 -9.89
CA ARG A 118 20.64 -3.84 -8.51
C ARG A 118 19.55 -4.39 -7.58
N ALA A 119 18.29 -4.41 -8.02
CA ALA A 119 17.18 -4.91 -7.22
C ALA A 119 17.29 -6.40 -6.85
N VAL A 120 17.86 -7.23 -7.73
CA VAL A 120 18.02 -8.68 -7.47
C VAL A 120 19.38 -9.04 -6.88
N ASP A 121 20.34 -8.10 -6.79
CA ASP A 121 21.65 -8.33 -6.17
C ASP A 121 21.50 -8.48 -4.65
N PRO A 122 21.89 -9.63 -4.05
CA PRO A 122 21.83 -9.82 -2.60
C PRO A 122 22.54 -8.73 -1.80
N LYS A 123 23.58 -8.10 -2.39
CA LYS A 123 24.35 -7.00 -1.76
C LYS A 123 23.52 -5.73 -1.59
N THR A 124 22.48 -5.53 -2.39
CA THR A 124 21.56 -4.40 -2.28
C THR A 124 20.60 -4.56 -1.12
N ASN A 125 20.28 -5.81 -0.74
CA ASN A 125 19.29 -6.15 0.28
C ASN A 125 17.95 -5.47 0.03
N ASP A 126 17.48 -5.53 -1.23
CA ASP A 126 16.20 -4.93 -1.64
C ASP A 126 15.05 -5.76 -1.08
N SER A 127 14.22 -5.14 -0.24
CA SER A 127 13.04 -5.79 0.35
C SER A 127 11.96 -6.15 -0.69
N ASN A 128 12.01 -5.57 -1.89
CA ASN A 128 11.09 -5.83 -3.00
C ASN A 128 11.68 -6.78 -4.06
N ALA A 129 12.85 -7.39 -3.79
CA ALA A 129 13.54 -8.27 -4.73
C ALA A 129 12.66 -9.43 -5.24
N ASN A 130 11.74 -9.93 -4.40
CA ASN A 130 10.77 -10.98 -4.73
C ASN A 130 9.86 -10.60 -5.91
N LEU A 131 9.53 -9.32 -6.10
CA LEU A 131 8.70 -8.83 -7.21
C LEU A 131 9.34 -9.06 -8.58
N PHE A 132 10.68 -9.20 -8.63
CA PHE A 132 11.44 -9.48 -9.83
C PHE A 132 11.55 -10.98 -10.16
N GLY A 133 11.03 -11.85 -9.31
CA GLY A 133 11.21 -13.32 -9.36
C GLY A 133 10.78 -13.98 -10.68
N SER A 134 9.87 -13.35 -11.43
CA SER A 134 9.45 -13.84 -12.74
C SER A 134 10.45 -13.56 -13.88
N ILE A 135 11.45 -12.71 -13.66
CA ILE A 135 12.50 -12.42 -14.66
C ILE A 135 13.51 -13.57 -14.67
N LYS A 136 13.90 -14.01 -15.87
CA LYS A 136 14.85 -15.10 -16.05
C LYS A 136 16.10 -14.90 -15.19
N ASN A 137 16.49 -15.95 -14.45
CA ASN A 137 17.61 -16.02 -13.51
C ASN A 137 17.46 -15.21 -12.20
N ALA A 138 16.38 -14.45 -11.98
CA ALA A 138 16.24 -13.60 -10.78
C ALA A 138 16.34 -14.42 -9.48
N GLY A 139 15.63 -15.55 -9.37
CA GLY A 139 15.67 -16.39 -8.17
C GLY A 139 17.04 -17.01 -7.88
N ASP A 140 17.80 -17.39 -8.92
CA ASP A 140 19.16 -17.93 -8.76
C ASP A 140 20.14 -16.85 -8.32
N ILE A 141 19.97 -15.62 -8.83
CA ILE A 141 20.80 -14.46 -8.44
C ILE A 141 20.53 -14.11 -6.96
N GLN A 142 19.27 -14.04 -6.56
CA GLN A 142 18.87 -13.75 -5.17
C GLN A 142 19.42 -14.78 -4.18
N LYS A 143 19.57 -16.04 -4.62
CA LYS A 143 20.19 -17.13 -3.83
C LYS A 143 21.72 -17.17 -3.95
N GLY A 144 22.35 -16.23 -4.65
CA GLY A 144 23.79 -16.18 -4.87
C GLY A 144 24.34 -17.24 -5.82
N LYS A 145 23.48 -17.99 -6.53
CA LYS A 145 23.91 -19.03 -7.49
C LYS A 145 24.36 -18.47 -8.84
N LYS A 146 23.92 -17.24 -9.16
CA LYS A 146 24.27 -16.52 -10.38
C LYS A 146 24.64 -15.07 -10.08
N LYS A 147 25.33 -14.41 -11.03
CA LYS A 147 25.73 -13.01 -10.90
C LYS A 147 24.60 -12.08 -11.39
N PRO A 148 24.48 -10.83 -10.87
CA PRO A 148 23.44 -9.88 -11.30
C PRO A 148 23.44 -9.57 -12.79
N ASN A 149 24.59 -9.63 -13.47
CA ASN A 149 24.69 -9.40 -14.91
C ASN A 149 24.07 -10.51 -15.78
N GLU A 150 23.74 -11.67 -15.19
CA GLU A 150 23.06 -12.78 -15.86
C GLU A 150 21.52 -12.66 -15.81
N LEU A 151 21.00 -11.62 -15.13
CA LEU A 151 19.55 -11.34 -15.12
C LEU A 151 19.03 -11.18 -16.56
N GLY A 152 17.86 -11.75 -16.82
CA GLY A 152 17.21 -11.72 -18.14
C GLY A 152 16.76 -10.33 -18.59
N VAL A 153 17.65 -9.32 -18.50
CA VAL A 153 17.39 -7.96 -18.98
C VAL A 153 18.56 -7.46 -19.81
N SER A 154 18.26 -6.70 -20.88
CA SER A 154 19.27 -6.14 -21.77
C SER A 154 18.85 -4.80 -22.37
N ALA A 155 19.83 -4.04 -22.82
CA ALA A 155 19.70 -2.79 -23.56
C ALA A 155 20.49 -2.87 -24.86
N PRO A 156 19.89 -3.36 -25.97
CA PRO A 156 20.56 -3.45 -27.27
C PRO A 156 21.01 -2.08 -27.80
N ASP A 157 20.26 -1.05 -27.47
CA ASP A 157 20.56 0.36 -27.72
C ASP A 157 20.10 1.25 -26.55
N ASN A 158 20.35 2.54 -26.60
CA ASN A 158 20.01 3.48 -25.54
C ASN A 158 18.51 3.58 -25.24
N TYR A 159 17.64 3.20 -26.16
CA TYR A 159 16.19 3.39 -26.06
C TYR A 159 15.38 2.10 -26.27
N THR A 160 16.05 0.96 -26.31
CA THR A 160 15.43 -0.35 -26.35
C THR A 160 15.74 -1.14 -25.09
N PHE A 161 14.74 -1.37 -24.25
CA PHE A 161 14.85 -2.20 -23.06
C PHE A 161 14.15 -3.53 -23.29
N VAL A 162 14.83 -4.64 -23.03
CA VAL A 162 14.31 -6.00 -23.23
C VAL A 162 14.31 -6.74 -21.92
N VAL A 163 13.20 -7.42 -21.62
CA VAL A 163 13.04 -8.30 -20.45
C VAL A 163 12.65 -9.69 -20.91
N HIS A 164 13.35 -10.69 -20.43
CA HIS A 164 13.04 -12.10 -20.61
C HIS A 164 12.46 -12.67 -19.31
N LEU A 165 11.26 -13.21 -19.35
CA LEU A 165 10.60 -13.86 -18.24
C LEU A 165 10.91 -15.36 -18.23
N SER A 166 10.89 -15.99 -17.05
CA SER A 166 10.98 -17.44 -16.88
C SER A 166 9.65 -18.15 -17.13
N ALA A 167 8.54 -17.43 -16.94
CA ALA A 167 7.17 -17.90 -17.20
C ALA A 167 6.29 -16.72 -17.63
N LYS A 168 5.12 -17.01 -18.23
CA LYS A 168 4.14 -15.96 -18.58
C LYS A 168 3.60 -15.30 -17.31
N VAL A 169 3.60 -13.96 -17.27
CA VAL A 169 3.08 -13.16 -16.16
C VAL A 169 2.02 -12.21 -16.68
N PRO A 170 0.73 -12.52 -16.55
CA PRO A 170 -0.37 -11.70 -17.08
C PRO A 170 -0.42 -10.28 -16.53
N TYR A 171 0.01 -10.10 -15.28
CA TYR A 171 0.04 -8.81 -14.57
C TYR A 171 1.40 -8.08 -14.67
N PHE A 172 2.33 -8.54 -15.52
CA PHE A 172 3.68 -7.96 -15.59
C PHE A 172 3.67 -6.44 -15.87
N LYS A 173 2.76 -5.95 -16.73
CA LYS A 173 2.62 -4.50 -16.94
C LYS A 173 2.24 -3.73 -15.67
N SER A 174 1.43 -4.33 -14.80
CA SER A 174 1.04 -3.71 -13.55
C SER A 174 2.24 -3.55 -12.61
N LEU A 175 3.08 -4.57 -12.51
CA LEU A 175 4.35 -4.48 -11.77
C LEU A 175 5.22 -3.32 -12.27
N LEU A 176 5.36 -3.17 -13.58
CA LEU A 176 6.21 -2.15 -14.21
C LEU A 176 5.73 -0.69 -14.01
N ALA A 177 4.57 -0.49 -13.39
CA ALA A 177 4.08 0.84 -12.99
C ALA A 177 4.48 1.22 -11.57
N GLY A 178 4.91 0.26 -10.76
CA GLY A 178 5.38 0.48 -9.39
C GLY A 178 6.79 1.08 -9.34
N TYR A 179 7.06 1.89 -8.32
CA TYR A 179 8.37 2.52 -8.12
C TYR A 179 9.54 1.52 -8.00
N PRO A 180 9.40 0.28 -7.50
CA PRO A 180 10.52 -0.67 -7.49
C PRO A 180 11.09 -0.95 -8.88
N PHE A 181 10.26 -0.86 -9.92
CA PHE A 181 10.63 -1.07 -11.33
C PHE A 181 11.02 0.22 -12.07
N ALA A 182 11.12 1.34 -11.36
CA ALA A 182 11.63 2.58 -11.95
C ALA A 182 13.15 2.48 -12.22
N PRO A 183 13.67 3.18 -13.24
CA PRO A 183 15.10 3.27 -13.45
C PRO A 183 15.77 4.06 -12.32
N VAL A 184 17.05 3.83 -12.09
CA VAL A 184 17.88 4.67 -11.22
C VAL A 184 19.06 5.23 -12.00
N ASN A 185 19.44 6.47 -11.71
CA ASN A 185 20.60 7.08 -12.34
C ASN A 185 21.87 6.41 -11.83
N ARG A 186 22.51 5.58 -12.67
CA ARG A 186 23.71 4.81 -12.30
C ARG A 186 24.82 5.69 -11.74
N LYS A 187 25.11 6.83 -12.41
CA LYS A 187 26.16 7.76 -11.96
C LYS A 187 25.89 8.29 -10.55
N ALA A 188 24.62 8.60 -10.24
CA ALA A 188 24.25 9.07 -8.92
C ALA A 188 24.37 7.97 -7.86
N VAL A 189 23.91 6.74 -8.16
CA VAL A 189 24.06 5.60 -7.23
C VAL A 189 25.53 5.32 -6.95
N GLU A 190 26.38 5.25 -7.98
CA GLU A 190 27.82 5.00 -7.83
C GLU A 190 28.53 6.15 -7.10
N LYS A 191 28.17 7.40 -7.40
CA LYS A 191 28.73 8.60 -6.74
C LYS A 191 28.40 8.67 -5.25
N TYR A 192 27.16 8.39 -4.88
CA TYR A 192 26.70 8.59 -3.51
C TYR A 192 26.79 7.32 -2.65
N GLY A 193 26.87 6.13 -3.27
CA GLY A 193 26.98 4.84 -2.59
C GLY A 193 25.87 4.68 -1.53
N LYS A 194 26.26 4.38 -0.29
CA LYS A 194 25.31 4.21 0.83
C LYS A 194 24.50 5.46 1.19
N LYS A 195 24.88 6.65 0.69
CA LYS A 195 24.13 7.90 0.91
C LYS A 195 23.00 8.08 -0.13
N TYR A 196 22.99 7.30 -1.23
CA TYR A 196 21.94 7.42 -2.23
C TYR A 196 20.56 7.22 -1.59
N GLY A 197 19.62 8.14 -1.85
CA GLY A 197 18.27 8.09 -1.31
C GLY A 197 18.10 8.61 0.13
N THR A 198 19.18 8.90 0.87
CA THR A 198 19.08 9.33 2.28
C THR A 198 18.79 10.82 2.48
N ALA A 199 18.86 11.61 1.43
CA ALA A 199 18.50 13.04 1.42
C ALA A 199 18.29 13.52 -0.01
N ALA A 200 17.61 14.65 -0.18
CA ALA A 200 17.33 15.25 -1.49
C ALA A 200 18.62 15.48 -2.32
N LYS A 201 19.68 15.95 -1.70
CA LYS A 201 20.99 16.21 -2.36
C LYS A 201 21.70 14.94 -2.85
N TYR A 202 21.26 13.77 -2.41
CA TYR A 202 21.83 12.47 -2.78
C TYR A 202 20.92 11.68 -3.72
N THR A 203 19.98 12.37 -4.40
CA THR A 203 19.07 11.76 -5.37
C THR A 203 19.04 12.52 -6.67
N VAL A 204 18.61 11.83 -7.72
CA VAL A 204 18.31 12.40 -9.03
C VAL A 204 16.96 11.82 -9.46
N SER A 205 16.03 12.69 -9.84
CA SER A 205 14.64 12.33 -10.17
C SER A 205 14.42 12.33 -11.68
N ASN A 206 13.51 11.50 -12.18
CA ASN A 206 13.06 11.52 -13.57
C ASN A 206 11.54 11.69 -13.69
N GLY A 207 10.85 11.84 -12.57
CA GLY A 207 9.41 12.06 -12.49
C GLY A 207 8.99 13.53 -12.59
N PRO A 208 7.68 13.82 -12.41
CA PRO A 208 7.12 15.17 -12.52
C PRO A 208 7.65 16.17 -11.50
N PHE A 209 8.12 15.72 -10.35
CA PHE A 209 8.65 16.56 -9.28
C PHE A 209 10.06 16.11 -8.86
N VAL A 210 10.76 17.03 -8.19
CA VAL A 210 12.08 16.81 -7.59
C VAL A 210 11.99 17.14 -6.12
N MET A 211 12.50 16.25 -5.26
CA MET A 211 12.66 16.54 -3.84
C MET A 211 13.73 17.62 -3.65
N LYS A 212 13.45 18.66 -2.85
CA LYS A 212 14.37 19.81 -2.68
C LYS A 212 14.93 19.96 -1.28
N THR A 213 14.09 19.92 -0.26
CA THR A 213 14.52 20.38 1.07
C THR A 213 14.70 19.28 2.11
N TRP A 214 14.43 18.03 1.76
CA TRP A 214 14.60 16.92 2.70
C TRP A 214 16.07 16.56 2.91
N THR A 215 16.53 16.57 4.16
CA THR A 215 17.94 16.27 4.55
C THR A 215 18.10 14.94 5.28
N GLY A 216 17.02 14.14 5.40
CA GLY A 216 17.02 12.80 6.01
C GLY A 216 16.18 12.66 7.28
N SER A 217 15.85 13.75 7.98
CA SER A 217 15.16 13.67 9.28
C SER A 217 14.08 14.73 9.52
N GLN A 218 13.88 15.67 8.58
CA GLN A 218 12.87 16.70 8.79
C GLN A 218 11.46 16.13 8.62
N GLN A 219 10.53 16.71 9.39
CA GLN A 219 9.09 16.44 9.29
C GLN A 219 8.37 17.35 8.28
N ARG A 220 9.11 18.15 7.51
CA ARG A 220 8.56 19.04 6.46
C ARG A 220 9.55 19.09 5.30
N TRP A 221 9.03 18.98 4.08
CA TRP A 221 9.84 19.08 2.87
C TRP A 221 9.02 19.60 1.69
N ASN A 222 9.73 20.02 0.65
CA ASN A 222 9.13 20.48 -0.59
C ASN A 222 9.56 19.60 -1.76
N LEU A 223 8.59 19.27 -2.59
CA LEU A 223 8.82 18.84 -3.96
C LEU A 223 8.55 20.00 -4.88
N GLU A 224 9.41 20.22 -5.87
CA GLU A 224 9.25 21.25 -6.88
C GLU A 224 9.10 20.62 -8.26
N LYS A 225 8.39 21.33 -9.16
CA LYS A 225 8.21 20.92 -10.54
C LYS A 225 9.55 20.62 -11.19
N ASN A 226 9.69 19.45 -11.81
CA ASN A 226 10.90 19.07 -12.53
C ASN A 226 10.94 19.76 -13.90
N SER A 227 11.86 20.71 -14.08
CA SER A 227 12.02 21.43 -15.34
C SER A 227 12.46 20.56 -16.52
N HIS A 228 13.11 19.42 -16.21
CA HIS A 228 13.60 18.45 -17.21
C HIS A 228 12.60 17.32 -17.48
N TYR A 229 11.46 17.27 -16.79
CA TYR A 229 10.47 16.21 -17.02
C TYR A 229 9.90 16.30 -18.44
N TRP A 230 9.88 15.18 -19.16
CA TRP A 230 9.45 15.14 -20.56
C TRP A 230 8.02 15.69 -20.77
N ASP A 231 7.12 15.45 -19.80
CA ASP A 231 5.72 15.90 -19.86
C ASP A 231 5.43 17.10 -18.94
N ARG A 232 6.44 17.95 -18.72
CA ARG A 232 6.34 19.11 -17.81
C ARG A 232 5.19 20.08 -18.13
N LYS A 233 4.71 20.08 -19.37
CA LYS A 233 3.56 20.91 -19.77
C LYS A 233 2.26 20.52 -19.06
N HIS A 234 2.11 19.26 -18.66
CA HIS A 234 0.95 18.77 -17.94
C HIS A 234 1.13 18.79 -16.41
N VAL A 235 2.28 19.21 -15.89
CA VAL A 235 2.51 19.44 -14.46
C VAL A 235 2.15 20.90 -14.17
N ARG A 236 1.03 21.12 -13.50
CA ARG A 236 0.47 22.47 -13.29
C ARG A 236 0.84 23.08 -11.94
N LEU A 237 1.18 22.26 -10.95
CA LEU A 237 1.71 22.70 -9.66
C LEU A 237 3.17 23.14 -9.82
N ASP A 238 3.55 24.21 -9.14
CA ASP A 238 4.95 24.60 -9.02
C ASP A 238 5.62 23.87 -7.84
N LYS A 239 4.84 23.59 -6.78
CA LYS A 239 5.34 23.00 -5.54
C LYS A 239 4.30 22.10 -4.88
N VAL A 240 4.79 21.07 -4.19
CA VAL A 240 4.04 20.33 -3.17
C VAL A 240 4.78 20.50 -1.85
N HIS A 241 4.13 21.12 -0.89
CA HIS A 241 4.62 21.24 0.47
C HIS A 241 4.07 20.07 1.29
N VAL A 242 4.93 19.23 1.82
CA VAL A 242 4.55 18.05 2.61
C VAL A 242 4.96 18.23 4.05
N MET A 243 4.08 17.86 4.97
CA MET A 243 4.37 17.82 6.40
C MET A 243 3.91 16.50 7.02
N VAL A 244 4.68 16.02 7.99
CA VAL A 244 4.30 14.87 8.83
C VAL A 244 3.31 15.37 9.88
N VAL A 245 2.13 14.76 9.92
CA VAL A 245 1.08 15.06 10.90
C VAL A 245 0.55 13.73 11.44
N LYS A 246 1.05 13.34 12.61
CA LYS A 246 0.74 12.04 13.22
C LYS A 246 -0.66 12.02 13.83
N GLU A 247 -1.07 13.15 14.45
CA GLU A 247 -2.35 13.25 15.12
C GLU A 247 -3.45 13.79 14.19
N ALA A 248 -4.53 13.01 14.02
CA ALA A 248 -5.65 13.36 13.16
C ALA A 248 -6.36 14.67 13.57
N SER A 249 -6.42 14.98 14.88
CA SER A 249 -6.98 16.22 15.41
C SER A 249 -6.17 17.44 14.97
N THR A 250 -4.85 17.37 15.09
CA THR A 250 -3.92 18.40 14.62
C THR A 250 -4.06 18.60 13.11
N GLY A 251 -4.12 17.49 12.35
CA GLY A 251 -4.32 17.52 10.90
C GLY A 251 -5.61 18.21 10.49
N TYR A 252 -6.71 17.91 11.16
CA TYR A 252 -8.00 18.52 10.89
C TYR A 252 -8.00 20.04 11.19
N ASN A 253 -7.37 20.49 12.30
CA ASN A 253 -7.21 21.90 12.61
C ASN A 253 -6.39 22.65 11.54
N LEU A 254 -5.31 22.03 11.04
CA LEU A 254 -4.52 22.59 9.93
C LEU A 254 -5.34 22.68 8.64
N TYR A 255 -6.19 21.68 8.38
CA TYR A 255 -7.11 21.70 7.25
C TYR A 255 -8.15 22.83 7.36
N GLN A 256 -8.79 22.99 8.52
CA GLN A 256 -9.77 24.05 8.77
C GLN A 256 -9.17 25.45 8.61
N THR A 257 -7.91 25.62 9.02
CA THR A 257 -7.17 26.90 8.88
C THR A 257 -6.50 27.09 7.52
N ASN A 258 -6.85 26.26 6.51
CA ASN A 258 -6.31 26.30 5.15
C ASN A 258 -4.78 26.11 5.03
N LYS A 259 -4.16 25.49 6.06
CA LYS A 259 -2.73 25.13 6.03
C LYS A 259 -2.50 23.77 5.39
N LEU A 260 -3.55 22.97 5.18
CA LEU A 260 -3.56 21.72 4.43
C LEU A 260 -4.69 21.70 3.42
N ASP A 261 -4.44 21.07 2.28
CA ASP A 261 -5.43 20.81 1.22
C ASP A 261 -6.06 19.43 1.33
N MET A 262 -5.36 18.49 1.98
CA MET A 262 -5.85 17.15 2.27
C MET A 262 -5.40 16.70 3.65
N VAL A 263 -6.28 16.01 4.35
CA VAL A 263 -5.99 15.38 5.65
C VAL A 263 -6.74 14.05 5.79
N THR A 264 -6.08 13.07 6.39
CA THR A 264 -6.72 11.82 6.82
C THR A 264 -7.41 12.03 8.15
N LEU A 265 -8.61 11.49 8.30
CA LEU A 265 -9.45 11.60 9.49
C LEU A 265 -9.33 10.38 10.39
N SER A 266 -9.52 10.57 11.69
CA SER A 266 -9.81 9.46 12.61
C SER A 266 -11.21 8.88 12.34
N ASN A 267 -11.48 7.66 12.85
CA ASN A 267 -12.79 7.03 12.73
C ASN A 267 -13.91 7.92 13.31
N GLN A 268 -13.67 8.58 14.46
CA GLN A 268 -14.65 9.50 15.06
C GLN A 268 -14.90 10.74 14.19
N GLN A 269 -13.85 11.35 13.66
CA GLN A 269 -13.98 12.49 12.76
C GLN A 269 -14.72 12.10 11.47
N ALA A 270 -14.43 10.93 10.91
CA ALA A 270 -15.09 10.41 9.72
C ALA A 270 -16.61 10.28 9.94
N ARG A 271 -17.05 9.70 11.09
CA ARG A 271 -18.47 9.61 11.43
C ARG A 271 -19.15 10.98 11.49
N ASN A 272 -18.48 11.96 12.07
CA ASN A 272 -19.04 13.31 12.24
C ASN A 272 -19.06 14.11 10.92
N LEU A 273 -18.12 13.85 10.02
CA LEU A 273 -17.89 14.64 8.81
C LEU A 273 -18.40 13.98 7.52
N LYS A 274 -18.98 12.78 7.57
CA LYS A 274 -19.43 12.00 6.39
C LYS A 274 -20.34 12.76 5.43
N ASN A 275 -21.10 13.75 5.92
CA ASN A 275 -22.01 14.58 5.11
C ASN A 275 -21.37 15.87 4.61
N ASN A 276 -20.08 16.13 4.94
CA ASN A 276 -19.38 17.32 4.48
C ASN A 276 -19.07 17.18 2.97
N PRO A 277 -19.33 18.20 2.13
CA PRO A 277 -19.08 18.11 0.68
C PRO A 277 -17.60 18.01 0.28
N GLU A 278 -16.66 18.14 1.22
CA GLU A 278 -15.23 17.92 1.05
C GLU A 278 -14.78 16.56 1.61
N PHE A 279 -15.70 15.76 2.17
CA PHE A 279 -15.42 14.42 2.65
C PHE A 279 -15.26 13.46 1.47
N VAL A 280 -14.19 12.68 1.48
CA VAL A 280 -13.88 11.70 0.43
C VAL A 280 -13.37 10.41 1.09
N THR A 281 -13.91 9.28 0.68
CA THR A 281 -13.36 7.96 1.00
C THR A 281 -12.42 7.50 -0.10
N ARG A 282 -11.35 6.80 0.28
CA ARG A 282 -10.36 6.21 -0.63
C ARG A 282 -10.19 4.74 -0.28
N GLU A 283 -10.77 3.88 -1.09
CA GLU A 283 -10.59 2.44 -0.95
C GLU A 283 -9.13 2.08 -1.10
N GLN A 284 -8.65 1.25 -0.19
CA GLN A 284 -7.30 0.71 -0.26
C GLN A 284 -7.32 -0.58 -1.08
N GLY A 285 -6.27 -0.82 -1.86
CA GLY A 285 -6.02 -2.13 -2.45
C GLY A 285 -5.59 -3.12 -1.36
N ARG A 286 -6.43 -3.28 -0.32
CA ARG A 286 -6.15 -4.10 0.86
C ARG A 286 -7.40 -4.85 1.29
N MET A 287 -7.18 -6.05 1.80
CA MET A 287 -8.21 -6.86 2.45
C MET A 287 -7.76 -7.19 3.86
N ASP A 288 -8.62 -6.93 4.84
CA ASP A 288 -8.44 -7.36 6.21
C ASP A 288 -9.19 -8.68 6.43
N TYR A 289 -8.54 -9.62 7.10
CA TYR A 289 -9.09 -10.97 7.31
C TYR A 289 -8.56 -11.60 8.60
N LEU A 290 -9.24 -12.63 9.05
CA LEU A 290 -8.76 -13.51 10.09
C LEU A 290 -8.06 -14.72 9.43
N SER A 291 -6.80 -14.91 9.78
CA SER A 291 -6.07 -16.14 9.48
C SER A 291 -6.23 -17.12 10.64
N LEU A 292 -6.59 -18.34 10.33
CA LEU A 292 -6.91 -19.41 11.28
C LEU A 292 -5.81 -20.45 11.20
N ASN A 293 -5.24 -20.85 12.33
CA ASN A 293 -4.18 -21.86 12.36
C ASN A 293 -4.77 -23.28 12.26
N MET A 294 -4.53 -23.96 11.14
CA MET A 294 -5.05 -25.32 10.91
C MET A 294 -4.42 -26.38 11.82
N ASN A 295 -3.32 -26.07 12.49
CA ASN A 295 -2.71 -26.98 13.49
C ASN A 295 -3.43 -26.94 14.85
N ASN A 296 -4.29 -25.91 15.09
CA ASN A 296 -5.12 -25.87 16.28
C ASN A 296 -6.16 -26.99 16.23
N GLU A 297 -6.33 -27.73 17.33
CA GLU A 297 -7.20 -28.90 17.43
C GLU A 297 -8.69 -28.64 17.12
N TYR A 298 -9.16 -27.41 17.28
CA TYR A 298 -10.53 -27.01 16.93
C TYR A 298 -10.61 -26.45 15.51
N LEU A 299 -9.64 -25.61 15.12
CA LEU A 299 -9.67 -24.89 13.86
C LEU A 299 -9.36 -25.76 12.63
N LYS A 300 -8.79 -26.95 12.80
CA LYS A 300 -8.71 -27.96 11.73
C LYS A 300 -10.09 -28.40 11.22
N ASN A 301 -11.15 -28.28 12.03
CA ASN A 301 -12.50 -28.63 11.63
C ASN A 301 -13.17 -27.49 10.84
N ARG A 302 -13.63 -27.78 9.64
CA ARG A 302 -14.28 -26.82 8.72
C ARG A 302 -15.53 -26.17 9.35
N ASN A 303 -16.38 -26.95 10.05
CA ASN A 303 -17.61 -26.44 10.62
C ASN A 303 -17.32 -25.44 11.75
N VAL A 304 -16.27 -25.66 12.54
CA VAL A 304 -15.77 -24.70 13.54
C VAL A 304 -15.33 -23.39 12.88
N ARG A 305 -14.53 -23.44 11.82
CA ARG A 305 -14.10 -22.24 11.10
C ARG A 305 -15.26 -21.44 10.52
N LEU A 306 -16.20 -22.13 9.87
CA LEU A 306 -17.39 -21.48 9.31
C LEU A 306 -18.30 -20.90 10.39
N ALA A 307 -18.41 -21.53 11.57
CA ALA A 307 -19.16 -21.02 12.70
C ALA A 307 -18.62 -19.64 13.14
N LEU A 308 -17.29 -19.51 13.27
CA LEU A 308 -16.62 -18.23 13.57
C LEU A 308 -16.96 -17.18 12.49
N GLY A 309 -16.97 -17.56 11.21
CA GLY A 309 -17.30 -16.67 10.10
C GLY A 309 -18.75 -16.17 10.14
N TYR A 310 -19.73 -17.08 10.36
CA TYR A 310 -21.15 -16.74 10.46
C TYR A 310 -21.52 -15.94 11.72
N ALA A 311 -20.74 -16.02 12.78
CA ALA A 311 -20.93 -15.26 14.01
C ALA A 311 -20.56 -13.78 13.90
N LEU A 312 -19.90 -13.34 12.82
CA LEU A 312 -19.43 -11.96 12.63
C LEU A 312 -20.41 -11.11 11.83
N ASN A 313 -20.97 -10.07 12.45
CA ASN A 313 -21.74 -9.04 11.75
C ASN A 313 -20.79 -7.98 11.18
N ARG A 314 -20.35 -8.18 9.95
CA ARG A 314 -19.41 -7.28 9.27
C ARG A 314 -19.99 -5.89 9.00
N LYS A 315 -21.30 -5.75 8.88
CA LYS A 315 -21.96 -4.43 8.78
C LYS A 315 -21.75 -3.60 10.04
N ASP A 316 -21.84 -4.24 11.21
CA ASP A 316 -21.57 -3.55 12.47
C ASP A 316 -20.11 -3.18 12.62
N MET A 317 -19.17 -4.04 12.18
CA MET A 317 -17.75 -3.73 12.16
C MET A 317 -17.47 -2.44 11.35
N VAL A 318 -17.97 -2.36 10.13
CA VAL A 318 -17.67 -1.20 9.26
C VAL A 318 -18.44 0.06 9.65
N ASN A 319 -19.69 -0.06 10.11
CA ASN A 319 -20.57 1.10 10.37
C ASN A 319 -20.51 1.60 11.80
N LYS A 320 -20.46 0.69 12.81
CA LYS A 320 -20.51 1.05 14.22
C LYS A 320 -19.11 1.16 14.85
N VAL A 321 -18.22 0.20 14.53
CA VAL A 321 -16.86 0.23 15.09
C VAL A 321 -16.02 1.26 14.33
N LEU A 322 -15.96 1.22 13.00
CA LEU A 322 -15.12 2.10 12.19
C LEU A 322 -15.84 3.40 11.76
N GLY A 323 -16.87 3.30 10.95
CA GLY A 323 -17.61 4.46 10.40
C GLY A 323 -16.77 5.36 9.48
N ASN A 324 -15.69 4.84 8.91
CA ASN A 324 -14.70 5.57 8.12
C ASN A 324 -14.82 5.35 6.60
N GLY A 325 -15.93 4.74 6.15
CA GLY A 325 -16.16 4.40 4.75
C GLY A 325 -15.58 3.06 4.33
N SER A 326 -15.01 2.27 5.25
CA SER A 326 -14.66 0.87 5.00
C SER A 326 -15.91 0.07 4.64
N GLU A 327 -15.75 -0.97 3.82
CA GLU A 327 -16.86 -1.76 3.30
C GLU A 327 -16.85 -3.21 3.78
N THR A 328 -18.04 -3.83 3.77
CA THR A 328 -18.15 -5.27 4.00
C THR A 328 -17.55 -6.02 2.82
N PRO A 329 -16.73 -7.08 3.05
CA PRO A 329 -16.11 -7.82 1.97
C PRO A 329 -17.14 -8.69 1.23
N LEU A 330 -16.91 -8.93 -0.05
CA LEU A 330 -17.61 -9.95 -0.84
C LEU A 330 -16.78 -11.22 -0.97
N SER A 331 -15.48 -11.08 -0.98
CA SER A 331 -14.51 -12.18 -1.10
C SER A 331 -13.23 -11.83 -0.35
N GLY A 332 -12.18 -12.61 -0.48
CA GLY A 332 -10.83 -12.29 0.02
C GLY A 332 -10.07 -11.30 -0.89
N VAL A 333 -10.65 -10.94 -2.04
CA VAL A 333 -10.15 -9.91 -2.95
C VAL A 333 -11.04 -8.68 -2.86
N PRO A 334 -10.49 -7.44 -2.79
CA PRO A 334 -11.28 -6.21 -2.75
C PRO A 334 -12.22 -6.04 -3.95
N ARG A 335 -13.35 -5.36 -3.76
CA ARG A 335 -14.22 -4.92 -4.86
C ARG A 335 -13.47 -3.95 -5.78
N ASP A 336 -13.90 -3.91 -7.03
CA ASP A 336 -13.39 -2.99 -8.06
C ASP A 336 -11.87 -3.07 -8.27
N PHE A 337 -11.24 -4.11 -7.71
CA PHE A 337 -9.79 -4.32 -7.78
C PHE A 337 -9.36 -4.96 -9.09
N MET A 338 -10.04 -6.01 -9.53
CA MET A 338 -9.77 -6.70 -10.79
C MET A 338 -11.06 -6.98 -11.56
N THR A 339 -11.10 -6.59 -12.85
CA THR A 339 -12.25 -6.85 -13.72
C THR A 339 -11.85 -7.62 -14.97
N TYR A 340 -12.73 -8.49 -15.42
CA TYR A 340 -12.59 -9.18 -16.70
C TYR A 340 -13.91 -9.20 -17.46
N LYS A 341 -13.92 -8.68 -18.70
CA LYS A 341 -15.14 -8.56 -19.54
C LYS A 341 -16.30 -7.88 -18.78
N GLY A 342 -16.00 -6.81 -18.04
CA GLY A 342 -16.97 -6.04 -17.28
C GLY A 342 -17.47 -6.72 -15.99
N LYS A 343 -16.94 -7.87 -15.61
CA LYS A 343 -17.28 -8.57 -14.34
C LYS A 343 -16.20 -8.29 -13.31
N ASP A 344 -16.59 -7.82 -12.15
CA ASP A 344 -15.72 -7.66 -10.99
C ASP A 344 -15.37 -9.02 -10.38
N PHE A 345 -14.11 -9.20 -9.95
CA PHE A 345 -13.62 -10.47 -9.42
C PHE A 345 -14.27 -10.83 -8.08
N ALA A 346 -14.41 -9.86 -7.17
CA ALA A 346 -15.00 -10.10 -5.86
C ALA A 346 -16.47 -10.55 -5.98
N ASN A 347 -17.22 -9.95 -6.92
CA ASN A 347 -18.58 -10.39 -7.24
C ASN A 347 -18.61 -11.79 -7.84
N ALA A 348 -17.68 -12.10 -8.76
CA ALA A 348 -17.63 -13.41 -9.42
C ALA A 348 -17.24 -14.54 -8.47
N SER A 349 -16.38 -14.26 -7.48
CA SER A 349 -15.88 -15.22 -6.49
C SER A 349 -16.68 -15.25 -5.19
N HIS A 350 -17.68 -14.37 -5.04
CA HIS A 350 -18.52 -14.31 -3.84
C HIS A 350 -19.13 -15.67 -3.45
N THR A 351 -19.12 -15.97 -2.16
CA THR A 351 -19.81 -17.11 -1.57
C THR A 351 -20.56 -16.69 -0.29
N LYS A 352 -21.72 -17.30 -0.07
CA LYS A 352 -22.52 -17.01 1.15
C LYS A 352 -21.81 -17.44 2.44
N ASN A 353 -20.95 -18.47 2.39
CA ASN A 353 -20.33 -19.02 3.59
C ASN A 353 -19.33 -18.05 4.23
N ALA A 354 -18.62 -17.25 3.44
CA ALA A 354 -17.51 -16.46 3.94
C ALA A 354 -17.93 -15.15 4.62
N THR A 355 -19.06 -14.54 4.20
CA THR A 355 -19.37 -13.15 4.54
C THR A 355 -20.76 -12.94 5.13
N THR A 356 -21.61 -13.99 5.13
CA THR A 356 -22.97 -13.92 5.69
C THR A 356 -22.93 -13.95 7.22
N TYR A 357 -23.75 -13.11 7.86
CA TYR A 357 -24.00 -13.13 9.29
C TYR A 357 -25.28 -13.93 9.58
N ASP A 358 -25.17 -14.97 10.40
CA ASP A 358 -26.29 -15.82 10.82
C ASP A 358 -25.93 -16.52 12.14
N ARG A 359 -26.41 -15.98 13.25
CA ARG A 359 -26.14 -16.50 14.60
C ARG A 359 -26.62 -17.95 14.80
N LYS A 360 -27.83 -18.27 14.29
CA LYS A 360 -28.42 -19.61 14.44
C LYS A 360 -27.57 -20.66 13.68
N LYS A 361 -27.21 -20.31 12.44
CA LYS A 361 -26.34 -21.16 11.63
C LYS A 361 -24.93 -21.29 12.24
N ALA A 362 -24.39 -20.20 12.78
CA ALA A 362 -23.10 -20.21 13.48
C ALA A 362 -23.11 -21.20 14.65
N GLN A 363 -24.11 -21.12 15.55
CA GLN A 363 -24.21 -22.03 16.69
C GLN A 363 -24.42 -23.49 16.26
N ASN A 364 -25.22 -23.74 15.21
CA ASN A 364 -25.44 -25.08 14.69
C ASN A 364 -24.14 -25.70 14.11
N LEU A 365 -23.38 -24.91 13.35
CA LEU A 365 -22.09 -25.34 12.81
C LEU A 365 -21.05 -25.56 13.92
N TRP A 366 -21.04 -24.70 14.94
CA TRP A 366 -20.19 -24.85 16.13
C TRP A 366 -20.44 -26.18 16.82
N ASN A 367 -21.69 -26.45 17.17
CA ASN A 367 -22.08 -27.71 17.83
C ASN A 367 -21.74 -28.94 16.96
N LYS A 368 -21.98 -28.84 15.63
CA LYS A 368 -21.64 -29.90 14.69
C LYS A 368 -20.13 -30.14 14.64
N GLY A 369 -19.34 -29.08 14.55
CA GLY A 369 -17.88 -29.18 14.50
C GLY A 369 -17.29 -29.78 15.78
N LEU A 370 -17.76 -29.34 16.96
CA LEU A 370 -17.33 -29.91 18.24
C LEU A 370 -17.73 -31.37 18.36
N LYS A 371 -18.92 -31.76 17.87
CA LYS A 371 -19.35 -33.19 17.83
C LYS A 371 -18.43 -34.02 16.94
N GLU A 372 -18.08 -33.54 15.75
CA GLU A 372 -17.15 -34.21 14.82
C GLU A 372 -15.75 -34.40 15.42
N LEU A 373 -15.34 -33.49 16.33
CA LEU A 373 -14.08 -33.58 17.06
C LEU A 373 -14.15 -34.42 18.34
N GLY A 374 -15.33 -34.94 18.72
CA GLY A 374 -15.51 -35.65 19.99
C GLY A 374 -15.47 -34.74 21.22
N LYS A 375 -15.74 -33.43 21.05
CA LYS A 375 -15.60 -32.37 22.08
C LYS A 375 -16.94 -31.68 22.41
N SER A 376 -18.05 -32.35 22.22
CA SER A 376 -19.38 -31.81 22.54
C SER A 376 -19.47 -31.35 24.00
N GLY A 377 -19.93 -30.10 24.21
CA GLY A 377 -20.14 -29.52 25.55
C GLY A 377 -18.87 -29.11 26.29
N GLN A 378 -17.70 -29.27 25.71
CA GLN A 378 -16.45 -28.81 26.32
C GLN A 378 -16.30 -27.30 26.13
N ASP A 379 -15.62 -26.68 27.11
CA ASP A 379 -15.18 -25.30 27.00
C ASP A 379 -14.00 -25.20 26.03
N VAL A 380 -14.10 -24.21 25.15
CA VAL A 380 -13.09 -23.93 24.12
C VAL A 380 -12.47 -22.57 24.40
N THR A 381 -11.15 -22.50 24.41
CA THR A 381 -10.44 -21.23 24.50
C THR A 381 -9.63 -21.01 23.24
N LEU A 382 -9.80 -19.83 22.62
CA LEU A 382 -9.01 -19.39 21.47
C LEU A 382 -8.33 -18.06 21.77
N THR A 383 -7.11 -17.91 21.29
CA THR A 383 -6.37 -16.64 21.35
C THR A 383 -6.54 -15.89 20.03
N LEU A 384 -6.97 -14.62 20.11
CA LEU A 384 -7.07 -13.71 18.96
C LEU A 384 -5.94 -12.68 19.03
N LEU A 385 -4.98 -12.79 18.12
CA LEU A 385 -3.87 -11.84 18.00
C LEU A 385 -4.26 -10.63 17.13
N GLY A 386 -3.69 -9.46 17.43
CA GLY A 386 -3.79 -8.26 16.60
C GLY A 386 -2.67 -7.25 16.87
N ASP A 387 -2.65 -6.19 16.08
CA ASP A 387 -1.77 -5.05 16.32
C ASP A 387 -2.28 -4.23 17.52
N ASP A 388 -1.39 -3.47 18.17
CA ASP A 388 -1.69 -2.69 19.38
C ASP A 388 -2.23 -1.27 19.09
N ASP A 389 -2.58 -0.99 17.81
CA ASP A 389 -3.26 0.25 17.44
C ASP A 389 -4.75 0.24 17.86
N ASP A 390 -5.31 1.43 18.08
CA ASP A 390 -6.68 1.58 18.59
C ASP A 390 -7.75 0.98 17.67
N THR A 391 -7.54 1.02 16.37
CA THR A 391 -8.49 0.46 15.39
C THR A 391 -8.54 -1.06 15.48
N THR A 392 -7.37 -1.70 15.52
CA THR A 392 -7.28 -3.17 15.64
C THR A 392 -7.77 -3.65 17.00
N LYS A 393 -7.46 -2.95 18.08
CA LYS A 393 -8.01 -3.24 19.43
C LYS A 393 -9.53 -3.24 19.42
N ALA A 394 -10.15 -2.16 18.94
CA ALA A 394 -11.61 -2.05 18.88
C ALA A 394 -12.26 -3.14 18.01
N LEU A 395 -11.63 -3.52 16.88
CA LEU A 395 -12.10 -4.60 16.02
C LEU A 395 -11.98 -5.97 16.71
N ASN A 396 -10.87 -6.25 17.40
CA ASN A 396 -10.67 -7.50 18.13
C ASN A 396 -11.61 -7.66 19.31
N GLU A 397 -11.87 -6.59 20.06
CA GLU A 397 -12.88 -6.56 21.14
C GLU A 397 -14.29 -6.83 20.58
N TYR A 398 -14.62 -6.24 19.44
CA TYR A 398 -15.88 -6.53 18.77
C TYR A 398 -15.97 -8.00 18.35
N ILE A 399 -14.93 -8.58 17.74
CA ILE A 399 -14.87 -9.99 17.32
C ILE A 399 -15.03 -10.91 18.53
N GLN A 400 -14.29 -10.65 19.61
CA GLN A 400 -14.39 -11.38 20.89
C GLN A 400 -15.83 -11.39 21.39
N SER A 401 -16.45 -10.21 21.52
CA SER A 401 -17.83 -10.08 21.97
C SER A 401 -18.83 -10.80 21.07
N ALA A 402 -18.71 -10.66 19.74
CA ALA A 402 -19.58 -11.31 18.76
C ALA A 402 -19.50 -12.84 18.85
N TRP A 403 -18.30 -13.38 18.98
CA TRP A 403 -18.08 -14.82 19.09
C TRP A 403 -18.58 -15.39 20.40
N GLN A 404 -18.21 -14.81 21.55
CA GLN A 404 -18.63 -15.29 22.88
C GLN A 404 -20.13 -15.17 23.10
N THR A 405 -20.77 -14.13 22.54
CA THR A 405 -22.23 -13.96 22.62
C THR A 405 -22.99 -14.95 21.73
N THR A 406 -22.37 -15.44 20.65
CA THR A 406 -23.04 -16.30 19.66
C THR A 406 -22.74 -17.77 19.88
N LEU A 407 -21.50 -18.13 20.24
CA LEU A 407 -21.02 -19.50 20.30
C LEU A 407 -20.88 -19.91 21.78
N LYS A 408 -21.70 -20.87 22.18
CA LYS A 408 -21.70 -21.37 23.58
C LYS A 408 -20.37 -22.05 23.90
N ASN A 409 -19.91 -21.88 25.14
CA ASN A 409 -18.69 -22.46 25.67
C ASN A 409 -17.40 -22.01 24.95
N LEU A 410 -17.43 -20.84 24.28
CA LEU A 410 -16.25 -20.25 23.68
C LEU A 410 -15.76 -19.06 24.54
N THR A 411 -14.51 -19.12 24.93
CA THR A 411 -13.74 -18.00 25.50
C THR A 411 -12.71 -17.52 24.49
N VAL A 412 -12.61 -16.22 24.30
CA VAL A 412 -11.63 -15.61 23.38
C VAL A 412 -10.69 -14.70 24.16
N ASN A 413 -9.41 -14.99 24.12
CA ASN A 413 -8.36 -14.17 24.75
C ASN A 413 -7.76 -13.23 23.71
N VAL A 414 -8.06 -11.94 23.79
CA VAL A 414 -7.48 -10.93 22.90
C VAL A 414 -6.05 -10.59 23.34
N GLN A 415 -5.10 -10.69 22.42
CA GLN A 415 -3.71 -10.29 22.61
C GLN A 415 -3.29 -9.30 21.53
N CYS A 416 -3.16 -8.03 21.90
CA CYS A 416 -2.65 -6.98 21.03
C CYS A 416 -1.17 -6.70 21.33
N MET A 417 -0.37 -6.57 20.27
CA MET A 417 1.08 -6.38 20.37
C MET A 417 1.62 -5.57 19.20
N PRO A 418 2.84 -5.00 19.30
CA PRO A 418 3.47 -4.33 18.17
C PRO A 418 3.49 -5.20 16.92
N LYS A 419 3.20 -4.60 15.77
CA LYS A 419 3.06 -5.27 14.46
C LYS A 419 4.23 -6.22 14.14
N THR A 420 5.46 -5.80 14.45
CA THR A 420 6.65 -6.65 14.22
C THR A 420 6.64 -7.93 15.02
N GLN A 421 6.17 -7.88 16.28
CA GLN A 421 6.04 -9.05 17.15
C GLN A 421 4.93 -9.98 16.65
N ARG A 422 3.77 -9.41 16.28
CA ARG A 422 2.66 -10.18 15.69
C ARG A 422 3.11 -10.92 14.43
N ILE A 423 3.81 -10.25 13.51
CA ILE A 423 4.33 -10.88 12.29
C ILE A 423 5.32 -12.00 12.63
N ALA A 424 6.22 -11.79 13.59
CA ALA A 424 7.18 -12.81 14.00
C ALA A 424 6.48 -14.05 14.58
N ARG A 425 5.37 -13.91 15.33
CA ARG A 425 4.55 -15.03 15.80
C ARG A 425 3.83 -15.73 14.64
N MET A 426 3.27 -14.96 13.69
CA MET A 426 2.63 -15.51 12.49
C MET A 426 3.60 -16.37 11.68
N MET A 427 4.84 -15.90 11.46
CA MET A 427 5.89 -16.65 10.76
C MET A 427 6.31 -17.96 11.47
N LYS A 428 6.12 -18.03 12.78
CA LYS A 428 6.38 -19.24 13.59
C LYS A 428 5.14 -20.10 13.77
N HIS A 429 4.01 -19.72 13.17
CA HIS A 429 2.70 -20.36 13.36
C HIS A 429 2.26 -20.42 14.84
N ASP A 430 2.72 -19.49 15.67
CA ASP A 430 2.45 -19.39 17.10
C ASP A 430 1.21 -18.51 17.34
N PHE A 431 0.04 -18.99 16.97
CA PHE A 431 -1.27 -18.34 17.18
C PHE A 431 -2.41 -19.33 16.95
N ASP A 432 -3.60 -19.04 17.47
CA ASP A 432 -4.83 -19.73 17.07
C ASP A 432 -5.53 -18.97 15.94
N VAL A 433 -5.88 -17.70 16.20
CA VAL A 433 -6.47 -16.79 15.21
C VAL A 433 -5.72 -15.48 15.24
N VAL A 434 -5.48 -14.89 14.07
CA VAL A 434 -4.87 -13.56 13.97
C VAL A 434 -5.66 -12.66 13.05
N TYR A 435 -5.96 -11.43 13.54
CA TYR A 435 -6.46 -10.35 12.70
C TYR A 435 -5.28 -9.75 11.92
N THR A 436 -5.33 -9.81 10.62
CA THR A 436 -4.26 -9.37 9.73
C THR A 436 -4.81 -8.79 8.44
N SER A 437 -3.94 -8.28 7.59
CA SER A 437 -4.30 -7.70 6.31
C SER A 437 -3.25 -7.95 5.25
N TRP A 438 -3.67 -7.86 3.99
CA TRP A 438 -2.77 -7.82 2.85
C TRP A 438 -3.07 -6.63 1.95
N GLY A 439 -2.06 -5.82 1.67
CA GLY A 439 -2.09 -4.80 0.62
C GLY A 439 -1.56 -5.38 -0.68
N ALA A 440 -2.20 -5.07 -1.79
CA ALA A 440 -1.81 -5.60 -3.08
C ALA A 440 -0.43 -5.10 -3.53
N ASP A 441 0.43 -6.02 -3.94
CA ASP A 441 1.72 -5.69 -4.57
C ASP A 441 1.55 -5.24 -6.03
N TYR A 442 0.49 -5.74 -6.69
CA TYR A 442 0.15 -5.44 -8.07
C TYR A 442 -1.35 -5.64 -8.32
N ASN A 443 -1.89 -4.98 -9.35
CA ASN A 443 -3.33 -5.00 -9.63
C ASN A 443 -3.75 -6.30 -10.35
N ASP A 444 -3.81 -7.40 -9.59
CA ASP A 444 -4.31 -8.71 -10.01
C ASP A 444 -4.72 -9.54 -8.80
N ALA A 445 -5.80 -10.34 -8.91
CA ALA A 445 -6.31 -11.15 -7.79
C ALA A 445 -5.29 -12.17 -7.25
N SER A 446 -4.33 -12.59 -8.08
CA SER A 446 -3.30 -13.55 -7.66
C SER A 446 -2.42 -13.04 -6.50
N THR A 447 -2.33 -11.71 -6.25
CA THR A 447 -1.59 -11.18 -5.09
C THR A 447 -2.21 -11.62 -3.76
N TYR A 448 -3.53 -11.83 -3.72
CA TYR A 448 -4.26 -12.33 -2.53
C TYR A 448 -4.30 -13.85 -2.50
N LEU A 449 -4.59 -14.49 -3.65
CA LEU A 449 -4.67 -15.94 -3.74
C LEU A 449 -3.33 -16.61 -3.40
N ASN A 450 -2.22 -16.03 -3.81
CA ASN A 450 -0.89 -16.56 -3.50
C ASN A 450 -0.62 -16.72 -1.99
N LEU A 451 -1.31 -15.96 -1.15
CA LEU A 451 -1.13 -16.04 0.31
C LEU A 451 -1.50 -17.40 0.88
N GLN A 452 -2.44 -18.11 0.23
CA GLN A 452 -2.96 -19.39 0.69
C GLN A 452 -2.45 -20.58 -0.13
N ALA A 453 -1.53 -20.35 -1.07
CA ALA A 453 -0.88 -21.43 -1.81
C ALA A 453 0.02 -22.24 -0.86
N LYS A 454 0.10 -23.56 -1.07
CA LYS A 454 0.84 -24.50 -0.21
C LYS A 454 2.30 -24.08 0.04
N ASP A 455 2.99 -23.61 -1.01
CA ASP A 455 4.40 -23.26 -0.95
C ASP A 455 4.63 -21.76 -0.65
N SER A 456 3.59 -21.03 -0.26
CA SER A 456 3.69 -19.61 0.07
C SER A 456 4.22 -19.40 1.49
N ASN A 457 5.25 -18.59 1.64
CA ASN A 457 5.75 -18.16 2.95
C ASN A 457 4.73 -17.32 3.74
N TYR A 458 3.63 -16.91 3.09
CA TYR A 458 2.55 -16.11 3.68
C TYR A 458 1.32 -16.93 4.05
N ASN A 459 1.33 -18.25 3.82
CA ASN A 459 0.27 -19.16 4.28
C ASN A 459 0.42 -19.44 5.78
N PHE A 460 0.25 -18.39 6.57
CA PHE A 460 0.48 -18.46 8.03
C PHE A 460 -0.44 -19.44 8.75
N GLY A 461 -1.68 -19.58 8.26
CA GLY A 461 -2.67 -20.50 8.80
C GLY A 461 -2.43 -21.96 8.41
N GLN A 462 -1.52 -22.22 7.48
CA GLN A 462 -1.22 -23.56 6.96
C GLN A 462 -2.45 -24.31 6.38
N TRP A 463 -3.40 -23.52 5.83
CA TRP A 463 -4.50 -24.10 5.08
C TRP A 463 -3.97 -24.75 3.80
N ASP A 464 -4.38 -25.99 3.53
CA ASP A 464 -3.96 -26.75 2.36
C ASP A 464 -5.15 -27.41 1.67
N ASN A 465 -5.21 -27.28 0.34
CA ASN A 465 -6.22 -27.90 -0.49
C ASN A 465 -5.64 -28.17 -1.88
N ASP A 466 -5.53 -29.44 -2.25
CA ASP A 466 -4.87 -29.87 -3.49
C ASP A 466 -5.52 -29.27 -4.76
N GLU A 467 -6.86 -29.19 -4.82
CA GLU A 467 -7.55 -28.63 -5.98
C GLU A 467 -7.34 -27.11 -6.06
N TYR A 468 -7.32 -26.40 -4.91
CA TYR A 468 -6.94 -24.99 -4.88
C TYR A 468 -5.54 -24.77 -5.42
N ASN A 469 -4.58 -25.52 -4.93
CA ASN A 469 -3.18 -25.43 -5.35
C ASN A 469 -3.02 -25.73 -6.84
N LYS A 470 -3.74 -26.73 -7.36
CA LYS A 470 -3.77 -27.08 -8.78
C LYS A 470 -4.35 -25.94 -9.64
N LEU A 471 -5.49 -25.36 -9.25
CA LEU A 471 -6.13 -24.25 -9.97
C LEU A 471 -5.25 -23.00 -9.93
N PHE A 472 -4.72 -22.64 -8.77
CA PHE A 472 -3.84 -21.50 -8.63
C PHE A 472 -2.57 -21.66 -9.46
N ALA A 473 -1.90 -22.82 -9.39
CA ALA A 473 -0.74 -23.13 -10.22
C ALA A 473 -1.05 -23.07 -11.72
N ALA A 474 -2.19 -23.64 -12.17
CA ALA A 474 -2.62 -23.57 -13.56
C ALA A 474 -2.82 -22.12 -14.03
N SER A 475 -3.43 -21.26 -13.19
CA SER A 475 -3.63 -19.84 -13.47
C SER A 475 -2.30 -19.08 -13.67
N ALA A 476 -1.23 -19.52 -13.03
CA ALA A 476 0.10 -18.92 -13.10
C ALA A 476 1.00 -19.54 -14.18
N THR A 477 0.65 -20.72 -14.70
CA THR A 477 1.50 -21.50 -15.63
C THR A 477 0.77 -21.86 -16.93
N THR A 478 0.07 -22.99 -16.97
CA THR A 478 -0.57 -23.54 -18.18
C THR A 478 -1.64 -22.64 -18.76
N ASP A 479 -2.43 -21.98 -17.92
CA ASP A 479 -3.54 -21.11 -18.32
C ASP A 479 -3.19 -19.62 -18.24
N ALA A 480 -1.95 -19.27 -17.86
CA ALA A 480 -1.48 -17.89 -17.76
C ALA A 480 -1.64 -17.07 -19.06
N GLY A 481 -1.55 -17.75 -20.23
CA GLY A 481 -1.73 -17.11 -21.54
C GLY A 481 -3.19 -17.06 -22.02
N ASN A 482 -4.14 -17.64 -21.29
CA ASN A 482 -5.56 -17.66 -21.62
C ASN A 482 -6.36 -16.93 -20.54
N ASN A 483 -6.64 -15.65 -20.76
CA ASN A 483 -7.30 -14.80 -19.78
C ASN A 483 -8.64 -15.37 -19.24
N GLN A 484 -9.42 -16.08 -20.09
CA GLN A 484 -10.69 -16.65 -19.66
C GLN A 484 -10.50 -17.85 -18.73
N LYS A 485 -9.61 -18.78 -19.09
CA LYS A 485 -9.31 -19.94 -18.25
C LYS A 485 -8.69 -19.50 -16.93
N ARG A 486 -7.66 -18.65 -16.99
CA ARG A 486 -7.03 -18.06 -15.81
C ARG A 486 -8.02 -17.41 -14.87
N TRP A 487 -8.94 -16.60 -15.40
CA TRP A 487 -10.02 -15.99 -14.62
C TRP A 487 -10.88 -17.04 -13.92
N ASN A 488 -11.32 -18.05 -14.68
CA ASN A 488 -12.17 -19.11 -14.13
C ASN A 488 -11.45 -19.91 -13.04
N ASP A 489 -10.17 -20.22 -13.23
CA ASP A 489 -9.35 -20.96 -12.26
C ASP A 489 -9.22 -20.17 -10.96
N MET A 490 -8.88 -18.88 -11.03
CA MET A 490 -8.75 -18.02 -9.86
C MET A 490 -10.09 -17.84 -9.14
N VAL A 491 -11.21 -17.62 -9.88
CA VAL A 491 -12.55 -17.52 -9.29
C VAL A 491 -12.95 -18.82 -8.59
N LYS A 492 -12.65 -19.97 -9.19
CA LYS A 492 -12.95 -21.28 -8.60
C LYS A 492 -12.10 -21.53 -7.35
N ALA A 493 -10.80 -21.23 -7.42
CA ALA A 493 -9.88 -21.33 -6.28
C ALA A 493 -10.36 -20.48 -5.10
N GLU A 494 -10.68 -19.21 -5.32
CA GLU A 494 -11.19 -18.30 -4.29
C GLU A 494 -12.48 -18.82 -3.66
N LYS A 495 -13.43 -19.32 -4.46
CA LYS A 495 -14.66 -19.94 -3.93
C LYS A 495 -14.38 -21.13 -3.03
N MET A 496 -13.40 -21.95 -3.37
CA MET A 496 -13.00 -23.10 -2.55
C MET A 496 -12.44 -22.64 -1.21
N LEU A 497 -11.51 -21.70 -1.22
CA LEU A 497 -10.92 -21.10 -0.02
C LEU A 497 -12.00 -20.55 0.93
N LEU A 498 -12.91 -19.75 0.39
CA LEU A 498 -13.97 -19.12 1.17
C LEU A 498 -15.03 -20.11 1.66
N ASN A 499 -15.42 -21.09 0.84
CA ASN A 499 -16.37 -22.12 1.24
C ASN A 499 -15.83 -23.07 2.30
N ASP A 500 -14.52 -23.23 2.36
CA ASP A 500 -13.86 -24.03 3.37
C ASP A 500 -13.54 -23.24 4.66
N GLY A 501 -13.68 -21.92 4.61
CA GLY A 501 -13.25 -21.06 5.71
C GLY A 501 -11.74 -21.08 5.92
N GLY A 502 -10.95 -21.21 4.85
CA GLY A 502 -9.49 -21.16 4.91
C GLY A 502 -8.97 -19.83 5.42
N ILE A 503 -9.71 -18.74 5.10
CA ILE A 503 -9.64 -17.43 5.75
C ILE A 503 -11.04 -16.91 6.01
N LEU A 504 -11.16 -15.92 6.92
CA LEU A 504 -12.43 -15.21 7.13
C LEU A 504 -12.23 -13.73 6.79
N PRO A 505 -12.61 -13.27 5.59
CA PRO A 505 -12.57 -11.85 5.25
C PRO A 505 -13.42 -11.04 6.22
N THR A 506 -12.89 -9.91 6.71
CA THR A 506 -13.55 -9.07 7.71
C THR A 506 -14.06 -7.77 7.13
N LEU A 507 -13.20 -7.03 6.45
CA LEU A 507 -13.55 -5.76 5.80
C LEU A 507 -12.57 -5.38 4.69
N GLN A 508 -13.04 -4.57 3.75
CA GLN A 508 -12.24 -3.83 2.78
C GLN A 508 -12.00 -2.43 3.34
N PRO A 509 -10.78 -2.08 3.74
CA PRO A 509 -10.52 -0.82 4.41
C PRO A 509 -10.53 0.36 3.44
N SER A 510 -11.02 1.49 3.95
CA SER A 510 -10.96 2.80 3.29
C SER A 510 -10.33 3.83 4.20
N ASN A 511 -9.66 4.81 3.59
CA ASN A 511 -9.22 6.01 4.28
C ASN A 511 -10.27 7.11 4.11
N ALA A 512 -10.84 7.58 5.23
CA ALA A 512 -11.64 8.80 5.25
C ALA A 512 -10.72 10.02 5.21
N THR A 513 -10.97 10.94 4.29
CA THR A 513 -10.16 12.15 4.10
C THR A 513 -11.04 13.38 3.92
N MET A 514 -10.54 14.54 4.31
CA MET A 514 -11.04 15.83 3.81
C MET A 514 -10.13 16.28 2.69
N LEU A 515 -10.71 16.69 1.58
CA LEU A 515 -10.00 17.22 0.40
C LEU A 515 -10.63 18.53 -0.03
N LYS A 516 -9.86 19.62 -0.01
CA LYS A 516 -10.34 20.94 -0.43
C LYS A 516 -10.89 20.93 -1.84
N LYS A 517 -12.07 21.54 -2.03
CA LYS A 517 -12.71 21.64 -3.36
C LYS A 517 -11.84 22.32 -4.41
N ARG A 518 -10.87 23.15 -3.99
CA ARG A 518 -9.92 23.80 -4.90
C ARG A 518 -8.95 22.80 -5.56
N VAL A 519 -8.72 21.61 -4.98
CA VAL A 519 -7.84 20.59 -5.55
C VAL A 519 -8.56 19.86 -6.67
N ARG A 520 -8.02 19.93 -7.88
CA ARG A 520 -8.56 19.30 -9.09
C ARG A 520 -7.50 18.44 -9.77
N GLY A 521 -7.94 17.42 -10.52
CA GLY A 521 -7.05 16.55 -11.29
C GLY A 521 -6.20 15.60 -10.44
N LEU A 522 -6.54 15.42 -9.16
CA LEU A 522 -5.89 14.45 -8.29
C LEU A 522 -6.28 13.03 -8.72
N VAL A 523 -5.28 12.23 -9.05
CA VAL A 523 -5.44 10.81 -9.35
C VAL A 523 -5.12 10.00 -8.10
N TYR A 524 -5.97 9.05 -7.78
CA TYR A 524 -5.74 8.05 -6.76
C TYR A 524 -5.86 6.65 -7.38
N ASN A 525 -4.94 5.77 -7.02
CA ASN A 525 -4.96 4.37 -7.38
C ASN A 525 -4.75 3.51 -6.12
N PRO A 526 -5.57 2.48 -5.86
CA PRO A 526 -5.47 1.67 -4.65
C PRO A 526 -4.08 1.01 -4.41
N VAL A 527 -3.34 0.73 -5.50
CA VAL A 527 -1.98 0.16 -5.43
C VAL A 527 -0.91 1.26 -5.51
N GLY A 528 -1.09 2.22 -6.43
CA GLY A 528 -0.09 3.27 -6.72
C GLY A 528 -0.21 4.54 -5.85
N GLY A 529 -1.21 4.64 -4.96
CA GLY A 529 -1.43 5.83 -4.13
C GLY A 529 -1.81 7.08 -4.93
N TYR A 530 -1.38 8.24 -4.46
CA TYR A 530 -1.71 9.53 -5.08
C TYR A 530 -0.70 9.96 -6.14
N ASN A 531 -1.20 10.37 -7.30
CA ASN A 531 -0.41 10.94 -8.39
C ASN A 531 -0.76 12.43 -8.54
N TRP A 532 0.25 13.29 -8.33
CA TRP A 532 0.09 14.75 -8.34
C TRP A 532 0.36 15.39 -9.70
N LYS A 533 0.79 14.63 -10.71
CA LYS A 533 1.19 15.14 -12.03
C LYS A 533 0.16 16.10 -12.65
N GLY A 534 -1.12 15.71 -12.65
CA GLY A 534 -2.21 16.48 -13.26
C GLY A 534 -2.91 17.45 -12.31
N VAL A 535 -2.47 17.56 -11.06
CA VAL A 535 -3.15 18.39 -10.05
C VAL A 535 -3.01 19.87 -10.36
N TYR A 536 -4.12 20.61 -10.17
CA TYR A 536 -4.16 22.06 -10.20
C TYR A 536 -5.12 22.58 -9.14
N LEU A 537 -4.95 23.83 -8.76
CA LEU A 537 -5.78 24.53 -7.78
C LEU A 537 -6.67 25.56 -8.50
N LYS A 538 -7.97 25.58 -8.15
CA LYS A 538 -8.97 26.56 -8.63
C LYS A 538 -9.23 27.60 -7.57
#